data_83a5d9e10939dd62ac40d4e865c622c5
#
_entry.id   83a5d9e10939dd62ac40d4e865c622c5
#
_cell.length_a   1.000
_cell.length_b   1.000
_cell.length_c   1.000
_cell.angle_alpha   90.00
_cell.angle_beta   90.00
_cell.angle_gamma   90.00
#
_symmetry.space_group_name_H-M   'P 1'
#
loop_
_entity.id
_entity.type
_entity.pdbx_description
1 polymer ?
#
loop_
_entity_poly.entity_id
_entity_poly.type
_entity_poly.pdbx_seq_one_letter_code
_entity_poly.pdbx_strand_id
1 'polypeptide(L)'
;IMPFWYTLKYDGKTKKPVVADVYKTANPSVPITEPLTALRNAGMTIIPTITDGTDQMILANLLAKPVSRKQVVDAIVATVASQNYDGIDLDFEGFAFIDPNTTWKATAPNWVLFVKELSAALHAEKKILSITTPYLFNPAEAQKGYFVYAWAQIAPFIDRLRIMTYDYSTSRPGPIGPIAWTEKTVKYAISIMPASKVYLGL
;
A
#
# COMPACT_ATOMS: atom_id res chain seq x y z
N ILE A 1 5.93 -10.39 -9.21
CA ILE A 1 5.24 -11.06 -8.10
C ILE A 1 5.22 -10.19 -6.86
N MET A 2 4.12 -10.23 -6.08
CA MET A 2 3.89 -9.40 -4.89
C MET A 2 3.50 -10.28 -3.70
N PRO A 3 4.47 -10.94 -3.05
CA PRO A 3 4.16 -11.82 -1.93
C PRO A 3 3.86 -11.02 -0.66
N PHE A 4 2.89 -11.47 0.12
CA PHE A 4 2.50 -10.91 1.42
C PHE A 4 3.48 -11.38 2.50
N TRP A 5 4.66 -10.76 2.56
CA TRP A 5 5.74 -11.21 3.44
C TRP A 5 6.00 -10.30 4.62
N TYR A 6 5.45 -9.09 4.62
CA TYR A 6 5.74 -8.10 5.65
C TYR A 6 4.49 -7.43 6.19
N THR A 7 4.60 -6.92 7.39
CA THR A 7 3.59 -6.06 8.01
C THR A 7 4.25 -4.94 8.79
N LEU A 8 3.74 -3.72 8.65
CA LEU A 8 4.15 -2.59 9.47
C LEU A 8 3.51 -2.72 10.86
N LYS A 9 4.30 -2.59 11.91
CA LYS A 9 3.86 -2.59 13.30
C LYS A 9 4.44 -1.40 14.06
N TYR A 10 3.83 -1.07 15.18
CA TYR A 10 4.38 -0.12 16.14
C TYR A 10 4.89 -0.87 17.36
N ASP A 11 6.20 -0.79 17.62
CA ASP A 11 6.77 -1.40 18.81
C ASP A 11 6.55 -0.49 20.02
N GLY A 12 5.68 -0.91 20.92
CA GLY A 12 5.33 -0.19 22.13
C GLY A 12 6.47 -0.02 23.13
N LYS A 13 7.54 -0.84 23.04
CA LYS A 13 8.72 -0.75 23.90
C LYS A 13 9.70 0.32 23.38
N THR A 14 10.05 0.25 22.12
CA THR A 14 11.00 1.19 21.49
C THR A 14 10.33 2.48 21.01
N LYS A 15 9.00 2.52 20.97
CA LYS A 15 8.20 3.65 20.44
C LYS A 15 8.52 3.97 18.98
N LYS A 16 8.82 2.94 18.18
CA LYS A 16 9.20 3.08 16.77
C LYS A 16 8.33 2.20 15.85
N PRO A 17 8.11 2.63 14.60
CA PRO A 17 7.58 1.75 13.57
C PRO A 17 8.65 0.69 13.22
N VAL A 18 8.19 -0.53 12.96
CA VAL A 18 9.02 -1.65 12.53
C VAL A 18 8.30 -2.42 11.43
N VAL A 19 9.05 -2.88 10.43
CA VAL A 19 8.53 -3.82 9.42
C VAL A 19 8.84 -5.22 9.90
N ALA A 20 7.82 -5.97 10.25
CA ALA A 20 7.92 -7.34 10.75
C ALA A 20 7.85 -8.34 9.59
N ASP A 21 8.71 -9.35 9.62
CA ASP A 21 8.74 -10.46 8.68
C ASP A 21 7.68 -11.50 9.06
N VAL A 22 6.55 -11.48 8.34
CA VAL A 22 5.46 -12.45 8.55
C VAL A 22 5.70 -13.76 7.80
N TYR A 23 6.53 -13.75 6.74
CA TYR A 23 6.95 -14.97 6.06
C TYR A 23 7.68 -15.91 7.03
N LYS A 24 8.65 -15.40 7.76
CA LYS A 24 9.41 -16.15 8.76
C LYS A 24 8.50 -16.73 9.85
N THR A 25 7.48 -15.98 10.25
CA THR A 25 6.50 -16.45 11.24
C THR A 25 5.66 -17.59 10.71
N ALA A 26 5.22 -17.52 9.45
CA ALA A 26 4.41 -18.55 8.80
C ALA A 26 5.24 -19.77 8.36
N ASN A 27 6.53 -19.59 8.08
CA ASN A 27 7.44 -20.60 7.53
C ASN A 27 8.74 -20.69 8.36
N PRO A 28 8.67 -21.09 9.63
CA PRO A 28 9.83 -21.02 10.55
C PRO A 28 11.02 -21.88 10.12
N SER A 29 10.77 -22.95 9.34
CA SER A 29 11.78 -23.91 8.88
C SER A 29 12.29 -23.64 7.46
N VAL A 30 11.71 -22.66 6.73
CA VAL A 30 12.09 -22.37 5.36
C VAL A 30 12.64 -20.94 5.29
N PRO A 31 13.95 -20.75 5.07
CA PRO A 31 14.50 -19.40 4.95
C PRO A 31 13.97 -18.68 3.72
N ILE A 32 13.72 -17.37 3.83
CA ILE A 32 13.18 -16.55 2.74
C ILE A 32 14.06 -16.59 1.47
N THR A 33 15.32 -16.91 1.63
CA THR A 33 16.27 -17.05 0.52
C THR A 33 15.91 -18.17 -0.46
N GLU A 34 15.21 -19.22 0.00
CA GLU A 34 14.76 -20.31 -0.89
C GLU A 34 13.76 -19.82 -1.94
N PRO A 35 12.56 -19.29 -1.55
CA PRO A 35 11.61 -18.78 -2.54
C PRO A 35 12.20 -17.61 -3.34
N LEU A 36 13.03 -16.75 -2.74
CA LEU A 36 13.68 -15.66 -3.46
C LEU A 36 14.60 -16.16 -4.56
N THR A 37 15.40 -17.19 -4.30
CA THR A 37 16.28 -17.79 -5.30
C THR A 37 15.48 -18.37 -6.45
N ALA A 38 14.41 -19.12 -6.17
CA ALA A 38 13.55 -19.68 -7.20
C ALA A 38 12.90 -18.59 -8.08
N LEU A 39 12.38 -17.53 -7.46
CA LEU A 39 11.76 -16.40 -8.17
C LEU A 39 12.76 -15.64 -9.04
N ARG A 40 13.97 -15.41 -8.53
CA ARG A 40 15.04 -14.75 -9.30
C ARG A 40 15.51 -15.60 -10.49
N ASN A 41 15.69 -16.89 -10.27
CA ASN A 41 16.06 -17.82 -11.35
C ASN A 41 14.98 -17.89 -12.45
N ALA A 42 13.71 -17.65 -12.08
CA ALA A 42 12.59 -17.52 -13.02
C ALA A 42 12.49 -16.13 -13.66
N GLY A 43 13.42 -15.21 -13.39
CA GLY A 43 13.42 -13.85 -13.96
C GLY A 43 12.28 -12.97 -13.46
N MET A 44 11.70 -13.26 -12.30
CA MET A 44 10.56 -12.53 -11.77
C MET A 44 10.96 -11.18 -11.14
N THR A 45 10.21 -10.12 -11.43
CA THR A 45 10.26 -8.87 -10.68
C THR A 45 9.60 -9.09 -9.33
N ILE A 46 10.33 -8.85 -8.23
CA ILE A 46 9.88 -9.18 -6.87
C ILE A 46 9.60 -7.89 -6.10
N ILE A 47 8.33 -7.63 -5.80
CA ILE A 47 7.84 -6.43 -5.12
C ILE A 47 6.95 -6.90 -3.94
N PRO A 48 7.54 -7.23 -2.77
CA PRO A 48 6.75 -7.73 -1.65
C PRO A 48 5.71 -6.72 -1.18
N THR A 49 4.60 -7.22 -0.66
CA THR A 49 3.57 -6.40 -0.04
C THR A 49 3.85 -6.23 1.46
N ILE A 50 3.75 -5.00 1.94
CA ILE A 50 3.69 -4.65 3.36
C ILE A 50 2.26 -4.27 3.69
N THR A 51 1.64 -5.00 4.61
CA THR A 51 0.31 -4.66 5.16
C THR A 51 0.42 -3.69 6.34
N ASP A 52 -0.68 -3.03 6.70
CA ASP A 52 -0.78 -2.24 7.93
C ASP A 52 -1.28 -3.14 9.08
N GLY A 53 -0.38 -3.50 9.98
CA GLY A 53 -0.67 -4.24 11.19
C GLY A 53 -0.64 -3.38 12.45
N THR A 54 -0.88 -2.07 12.32
CA THR A 54 -0.96 -1.15 13.45
C THR A 54 -2.39 -1.05 14.00
N ASP A 55 -2.52 -0.64 15.27
CA ASP A 55 -3.83 -0.34 15.84
C ASP A 55 -4.42 0.97 15.28
N GLN A 56 -5.72 1.18 15.56
CA GLN A 56 -6.48 2.36 15.12
C GLN A 56 -5.72 3.66 15.35
N MET A 57 -5.64 4.50 14.32
CA MET A 57 -4.99 5.82 14.30
C MET A 57 -3.47 5.81 14.53
N ILE A 58 -2.83 4.68 14.77
CA ILE A 58 -1.36 4.65 15.03
C ILE A 58 -0.61 5.08 13.77
N LEU A 59 -0.89 4.46 12.63
CA LEU A 59 -0.22 4.83 11.38
C LEU A 59 -0.52 6.28 10.99
N ALA A 60 -1.79 6.71 11.04
CA ALA A 60 -2.17 8.10 10.75
C ALA A 60 -1.38 9.10 11.61
N ASN A 61 -1.22 8.82 12.90
CA ASN A 61 -0.46 9.67 13.84
C ASN A 61 1.07 9.64 13.58
N LEU A 62 1.61 8.50 13.15
CA LEU A 62 3.02 8.40 12.74
C LEU A 62 3.29 9.27 11.51
N LEU A 63 2.42 9.19 10.51
CA LEU A 63 2.57 9.95 9.27
C LEU A 63 2.36 11.46 9.44
N ALA A 64 1.58 11.88 10.44
CA ALA A 64 1.34 13.29 10.74
C ALA A 64 2.59 14.04 11.24
N LYS A 65 3.58 13.32 11.78
CA LYS A 65 4.79 13.93 12.37
C LYS A 65 6.00 13.66 11.49
N PRO A 66 6.76 14.70 11.06
CA PRO A 66 7.90 14.51 10.15
C PRO A 66 8.91 13.47 10.62
N VAL A 67 9.25 13.47 11.93
CA VAL A 67 10.24 12.54 12.50
C VAL A 67 9.76 11.09 12.42
N SER A 68 8.53 10.79 12.87
CA SER A 68 8.01 9.43 12.84
C SER A 68 7.67 8.98 11.42
N ARG A 69 7.21 9.88 10.54
CA ARG A 69 7.01 9.60 9.12
C ARG A 69 8.32 9.18 8.46
N LYS A 70 9.42 9.91 8.72
CA LYS A 70 10.75 9.49 8.26
C LYS A 70 11.15 8.11 8.77
N GLN A 71 10.85 7.78 10.04
CA GLN A 71 11.14 6.45 10.59
C GLN A 71 10.37 5.35 9.85
N VAL A 72 9.11 5.59 9.42
CA VAL A 72 8.34 4.65 8.61
C VAL A 72 9.02 4.48 7.24
N VAL A 73 9.39 5.58 6.58
CA VAL A 73 10.12 5.54 5.29
C VAL A 73 11.41 4.74 5.44
N ASP A 74 12.25 5.05 6.44
CA ASP A 74 13.54 4.39 6.64
C ASP A 74 13.37 2.87 6.89
N ALA A 75 12.36 2.46 7.65
CA ALA A 75 12.08 1.04 7.93
C ALA A 75 11.67 0.29 6.65
N ILE A 76 10.86 0.90 5.78
CA ILE A 76 10.45 0.30 4.50
C ILE A 76 11.64 0.21 3.54
N VAL A 77 12.41 1.29 3.39
CA VAL A 77 13.61 1.32 2.53
C VAL A 77 14.62 0.26 2.97
N ALA A 78 14.86 0.15 4.29
CA ALA A 78 15.74 -0.88 4.84
C ALA A 78 15.25 -2.30 4.51
N THR A 79 13.93 -2.53 4.52
CA THR A 79 13.34 -3.81 4.13
C THR A 79 13.60 -4.12 2.66
N VAL A 80 13.41 -3.16 1.76
CA VAL A 80 13.70 -3.32 0.33
C VAL A 80 15.17 -3.64 0.09
N ALA A 81 16.06 -2.92 0.76
CA ALA A 81 17.50 -3.10 0.63
C ALA A 81 17.99 -4.44 1.18
N SER A 82 17.40 -4.92 2.28
CA SER A 82 17.87 -6.13 3.00
C SER A 82 17.90 -7.38 2.14
N GLN A 83 16.98 -7.49 1.17
CA GLN A 83 16.88 -8.61 0.23
C GLN A 83 17.06 -8.16 -1.22
N ASN A 84 17.48 -6.91 -1.45
CA ASN A 84 17.59 -6.34 -2.79
C ASN A 84 16.34 -6.58 -3.65
N TYR A 85 15.15 -6.28 -3.11
CA TYR A 85 13.90 -6.34 -3.85
C TYR A 85 13.86 -5.32 -4.99
N ASP A 86 13.04 -5.57 -6.01
CA ASP A 86 12.85 -4.64 -7.12
C ASP A 86 11.97 -3.44 -6.76
N GLY A 87 11.28 -3.51 -5.64
CA GLY A 87 10.41 -2.48 -5.11
C GLY A 87 9.63 -2.95 -3.90
N ILE A 88 8.57 -2.23 -3.60
CA ILE A 88 7.64 -2.53 -2.52
C ILE A 88 6.21 -2.20 -2.94
N ASP A 89 5.25 -2.97 -2.44
CA ASP A 89 3.82 -2.68 -2.52
C ASP A 89 3.29 -2.36 -1.13
N LEU A 90 2.57 -1.26 -0.99
CA LEU A 90 1.94 -0.88 0.28
C LEU A 90 0.44 -1.19 0.21
N ASP A 91 0.00 -2.06 1.10
CA ASP A 91 -1.39 -2.45 1.30
C ASP A 91 -1.84 -1.98 2.70
N PHE A 92 -1.94 -0.65 2.85
CA PHE A 92 -2.25 0.00 4.13
C PHE A 92 -3.75 0.26 4.22
N GLU A 93 -4.48 -0.71 4.76
CA GLU A 93 -5.94 -0.69 4.82
C GLU A 93 -6.50 -0.06 6.09
N GLY A 94 -5.67 0.21 7.10
CA GLY A 94 -6.10 0.80 8.37
C GLY A 94 -6.88 2.09 8.22
N PHE A 95 -6.48 2.96 7.29
CA PHE A 95 -7.19 4.21 7.00
C PHE A 95 -8.64 4.00 6.55
N ALA A 96 -8.90 2.93 5.78
CA ALA A 96 -10.20 2.63 5.20
C ALA A 96 -11.12 1.90 6.16
N PHE A 97 -10.60 0.93 6.91
CA PHE A 97 -11.39 -0.09 7.59
C PHE A 97 -11.27 -0.06 9.13
N ILE A 98 -10.25 0.61 9.66
CA ILE A 98 -10.00 0.67 11.12
C ILE A 98 -10.17 2.08 11.64
N ASP A 99 -9.64 3.09 10.92
CA ASP A 99 -9.71 4.48 11.35
C ASP A 99 -11.11 5.08 11.05
N PRO A 100 -11.63 5.97 11.92
CA PRO A 100 -12.88 6.66 11.64
C PRO A 100 -12.79 7.49 10.36
N ASN A 101 -13.80 7.40 9.49
CA ASN A 101 -13.82 8.16 8.22
C ASN A 101 -13.83 9.69 8.42
N THR A 102 -14.22 10.16 9.59
CA THR A 102 -14.12 11.58 9.98
C THR A 102 -12.68 12.09 10.04
N THR A 103 -11.69 11.20 10.16
CA THR A 103 -10.25 11.53 10.19
C THR A 103 -9.63 11.65 8.80
N TRP A 104 -10.26 11.12 7.77
CA TRP A 104 -9.69 11.01 6.42
C TRP A 104 -9.22 12.35 5.84
N LYS A 105 -9.98 13.43 6.07
CA LYS A 105 -9.61 14.77 5.60
C LYS A 105 -8.28 15.26 6.20
N ALA A 106 -8.00 14.91 7.46
CA ALA A 106 -6.76 15.25 8.14
C ALA A 106 -5.62 14.28 7.79
N THR A 107 -5.94 13.01 7.54
CA THR A 107 -4.95 11.96 7.23
C THR A 107 -4.43 12.07 5.80
N ALA A 108 -5.29 12.35 4.82
CA ALA A 108 -4.92 12.36 3.40
C ALA A 108 -3.69 13.22 3.06
N PRO A 109 -3.53 14.47 3.54
CA PRO A 109 -2.32 15.25 3.25
C PRO A 109 -1.03 14.61 3.79
N ASN A 110 -1.10 13.98 4.96
CA ASN A 110 0.06 13.30 5.56
C ASN A 110 0.42 12.01 4.82
N TRP A 111 -0.59 11.28 4.33
CA TRP A 111 -0.43 10.15 3.42
C TRP A 111 0.30 10.58 2.14
N VAL A 112 -0.13 11.67 1.51
CA VAL A 112 0.52 12.21 0.29
C VAL A 112 1.99 12.58 0.56
N LEU A 113 2.29 13.23 1.69
CA LEU A 113 3.67 13.55 2.07
C LEU A 113 4.51 12.29 2.26
N PHE A 114 3.97 11.29 2.93
CA PHE A 114 4.64 10.00 3.13
C PHE A 114 4.93 9.30 1.80
N VAL A 115 3.94 9.19 0.91
CA VAL A 115 4.13 8.57 -0.42
C VAL A 115 5.20 9.32 -1.21
N LYS A 116 5.20 10.65 -1.18
CA LYS A 116 6.23 11.48 -1.85
C LYS A 116 7.63 11.21 -1.28
N GLU A 117 7.78 11.17 0.04
CA GLU A 117 9.07 10.94 0.71
C GLU A 117 9.59 9.52 0.43
N LEU A 118 8.71 8.52 0.53
CA LEU A 118 9.06 7.12 0.24
C LEU A 118 9.42 6.93 -1.25
N SER A 119 8.65 7.52 -2.15
CA SER A 119 8.94 7.51 -3.59
C SER A 119 10.33 8.07 -3.89
N ALA A 120 10.66 9.22 -3.32
CA ALA A 120 11.97 9.84 -3.54
C ALA A 120 13.12 8.92 -3.08
N ALA A 121 12.97 8.25 -1.93
CA ALA A 121 13.97 7.34 -1.40
C ALA A 121 14.11 6.07 -2.26
N LEU A 122 12.98 5.47 -2.69
CA LEU A 122 13.00 4.26 -3.51
C LEU A 122 13.50 4.53 -4.94
N HIS A 123 13.06 5.61 -5.57
CA HIS A 123 13.47 5.96 -6.93
C HIS A 123 14.96 6.35 -7.02
N ALA A 124 15.56 6.91 -5.96
CA ALA A 124 17.01 7.13 -5.90
C ALA A 124 17.79 5.82 -6.08
N GLU A 125 17.24 4.70 -5.64
CA GLU A 125 17.79 3.35 -5.78
C GLU A 125 17.15 2.56 -6.95
N LYS A 126 16.41 3.24 -7.84
CA LYS A 126 15.70 2.64 -8.99
C LYS A 126 14.72 1.53 -8.58
N LYS A 127 14.09 1.64 -7.41
CA LYS A 127 13.11 0.70 -6.88
C LYS A 127 11.68 1.16 -7.16
N ILE A 128 10.79 0.21 -7.41
CA ILE A 128 9.38 0.44 -7.75
C ILE A 128 8.58 0.71 -6.49
N LEU A 129 7.70 1.72 -6.52
CA LEU A 129 6.67 1.95 -5.52
C LEU A 129 5.29 1.58 -6.09
N SER A 130 4.70 0.53 -5.55
CA SER A 130 3.32 0.10 -5.80
C SER A 130 2.45 0.45 -4.59
N ILE A 131 1.22 0.88 -4.83
CA ILE A 131 0.23 1.17 -3.78
C ILE A 131 -1.03 0.37 -4.08
N THR A 132 -1.45 -0.45 -3.13
CA THR A 132 -2.73 -1.15 -3.14
C THR A 132 -3.75 -0.36 -2.31
N THR A 133 -4.95 -0.14 -2.85
CA THR A 133 -6.00 0.62 -2.17
C THR A 133 -7.39 0.10 -2.48
N PRO A 134 -8.38 0.33 -1.59
CA PRO A 134 -9.79 0.26 -1.96
C PRO A 134 -10.13 1.26 -3.08
N TYR A 135 -11.32 1.12 -3.63
CA TYR A 135 -11.82 1.95 -4.73
C TYR A 135 -11.97 3.44 -4.37
N LEU A 136 -11.76 4.29 -5.37
CA LEU A 136 -12.19 5.69 -5.37
C LEU A 136 -13.04 5.98 -6.59
N PHE A 137 -13.89 7.01 -6.46
CA PHE A 137 -14.61 7.63 -7.57
C PHE A 137 -14.18 9.08 -7.78
N ASN A 138 -14.61 9.67 -8.87
CA ASN A 138 -14.36 11.09 -9.12
C ASN A 138 -14.88 11.93 -7.93
N PRO A 139 -14.07 12.85 -7.37
CA PRO A 139 -14.49 13.73 -6.25
C PRO A 139 -15.74 14.58 -6.52
N ALA A 140 -16.11 14.80 -7.78
CA ALA A 140 -17.36 15.48 -8.16
C ALA A 140 -18.60 14.62 -7.92
N GLU A 141 -18.44 13.32 -7.71
CA GLU A 141 -19.54 12.40 -7.45
C GLU A 141 -20.03 12.52 -6.00
N ALA A 142 -21.31 12.22 -5.78
CA ALA A 142 -21.91 12.18 -4.44
C ALA A 142 -21.22 11.13 -3.54
N GLN A 143 -20.94 9.96 -4.10
CA GLN A 143 -20.20 8.88 -3.44
C GLN A 143 -18.74 8.92 -3.90
N LYS A 144 -17.82 9.16 -2.97
CA LYS A 144 -16.39 9.37 -3.28
C LYS A 144 -15.51 8.13 -3.08
N GLY A 145 -16.01 7.08 -2.43
CA GLY A 145 -15.18 5.96 -2.00
C GLY A 145 -14.19 6.35 -0.90
N TYR A 146 -13.05 5.71 -0.87
CA TYR A 146 -12.03 5.86 0.19
C TYR A 146 -11.05 7.00 -0.13
N PHE A 147 -11.52 8.24 -0.14
CA PHE A 147 -10.77 9.43 -0.59
C PHE A 147 -9.52 9.75 0.25
N VAL A 148 -9.30 9.12 1.38
CA VAL A 148 -8.07 9.24 2.19
C VAL A 148 -6.82 8.87 1.38
N TYR A 149 -6.93 7.96 0.41
CA TYR A 149 -5.80 7.53 -0.42
C TYR A 149 -5.38 8.56 -1.49
N ALA A 150 -6.16 9.62 -1.70
CA ALA A 150 -5.75 10.81 -2.44
C ALA A 150 -5.08 10.50 -3.81
N TRP A 151 -5.66 9.61 -4.62
CA TRP A 151 -5.04 9.08 -5.85
C TRP A 151 -4.47 10.16 -6.77
N ALA A 152 -5.22 11.25 -7.01
CA ALA A 152 -4.76 12.33 -7.89
C ALA A 152 -3.46 12.99 -7.40
N GLN A 153 -3.32 13.09 -6.07
CA GLN A 153 -2.14 13.72 -5.45
C GLN A 153 -0.94 12.76 -5.39
N ILE A 154 -1.16 11.44 -5.24
CA ILE A 154 -0.07 10.47 -5.22
C ILE A 154 0.35 9.97 -6.60
N ALA A 155 -0.50 10.12 -7.63
CA ALA A 155 -0.24 9.64 -9.00
C ALA A 155 1.13 10.00 -9.58
N PRO A 156 1.70 11.21 -9.35
CA PRO A 156 3.03 11.56 -9.84
C PRO A 156 4.17 10.77 -9.18
N PHE A 157 3.95 10.22 -8.00
CA PHE A 157 4.99 9.62 -7.16
C PHE A 157 5.04 8.09 -7.22
N ILE A 158 3.98 7.43 -7.68
CA ILE A 158 3.87 5.98 -7.70
C ILE A 158 4.11 5.40 -9.10
N ASP A 159 4.58 4.16 -9.15
CA ASP A 159 4.77 3.42 -10.40
C ASP A 159 3.56 2.54 -10.71
N ARG A 160 2.85 2.06 -9.68
CA ARG A 160 1.67 1.21 -9.81
C ARG A 160 0.60 1.60 -8.80
N LEU A 161 -0.63 1.71 -9.27
CA LEU A 161 -1.83 1.75 -8.44
C LEU A 161 -2.56 0.41 -8.62
N ARG A 162 -2.69 -0.35 -7.55
CA ARG A 162 -3.47 -1.59 -7.52
C ARG A 162 -4.80 -1.30 -6.82
N ILE A 163 -5.89 -1.51 -7.52
CA ILE A 163 -7.22 -1.23 -7.00
C ILE A 163 -7.87 -2.55 -6.59
N MET A 164 -8.34 -2.66 -5.36
CA MET A 164 -9.15 -3.77 -4.89
C MET A 164 -10.54 -3.66 -5.51
N THR A 165 -10.74 -4.30 -6.67
CA THR A 165 -12.02 -4.33 -7.40
C THR A 165 -12.84 -5.58 -7.08
N TYR A 166 -12.77 -6.02 -5.83
CA TYR A 166 -13.46 -7.16 -5.25
C TYR A 166 -14.10 -6.80 -3.89
N ASP A 167 -14.74 -7.77 -3.27
CA ASP A 167 -15.41 -7.62 -1.96
C ASP A 167 -16.49 -6.52 -1.94
N TYR A 168 -17.18 -6.31 -3.08
CA TYR A 168 -18.28 -5.35 -3.16
C TYR A 168 -19.46 -5.76 -2.25
N SER A 169 -19.75 -7.07 -2.19
CA SER A 169 -20.85 -7.62 -1.39
C SER A 169 -20.29 -8.39 -0.19
N THR A 170 -20.05 -7.68 0.94
CA THR A 170 -19.46 -8.28 2.14
C THR A 170 -20.50 -8.68 3.21
N SER A 171 -21.70 -8.07 3.21
CA SER A 171 -22.71 -8.27 4.26
C SER A 171 -23.84 -9.25 3.86
N ARG A 172 -23.95 -9.60 2.58
CA ARG A 172 -24.97 -10.52 2.02
C ARG A 172 -24.47 -11.11 0.70
N PRO A 173 -25.00 -12.28 0.26
CA PRO A 173 -24.66 -12.82 -1.05
C PRO A 173 -24.91 -11.80 -2.17
N GLY A 174 -23.94 -11.67 -3.08
CA GLY A 174 -23.96 -10.72 -4.18
C GLY A 174 -22.72 -10.82 -5.05
N PRO A 175 -22.58 -9.96 -6.08
CA PRO A 175 -21.40 -9.97 -6.93
C PRO A 175 -20.15 -9.57 -6.15
N ILE A 176 -19.02 -10.18 -6.47
CA ILE A 176 -17.70 -9.85 -5.88
C ILE A 176 -17.24 -8.47 -6.35
N GLY A 177 -17.38 -8.18 -7.66
CA GLY A 177 -17.02 -6.89 -8.25
C GLY A 177 -17.94 -6.58 -9.45
N PRO A 178 -19.07 -5.84 -9.25
CA PRO A 178 -19.97 -5.49 -10.36
C PRO A 178 -19.22 -4.70 -11.43
N ILE A 179 -19.40 -5.06 -12.71
CA ILE A 179 -18.70 -4.43 -13.85
C ILE A 179 -18.87 -2.90 -13.83
N ALA A 180 -20.09 -2.40 -13.66
CA ALA A 180 -20.35 -0.96 -13.65
C ALA A 180 -19.62 -0.21 -12.51
N TRP A 181 -19.48 -0.84 -11.35
CA TRP A 181 -18.73 -0.32 -10.22
C TRP A 181 -17.21 -0.33 -10.49
N THR A 182 -16.71 -1.44 -11.03
CA THR A 182 -15.30 -1.57 -11.45
C THR A 182 -14.95 -0.55 -12.54
N GLU A 183 -15.79 -0.44 -13.59
CA GLU A 183 -15.59 0.57 -14.65
C GLU A 183 -15.54 2.00 -14.10
N LYS A 184 -16.40 2.33 -13.15
CA LYS A 184 -16.48 3.67 -12.58
C LYS A 184 -15.17 4.04 -11.87
N THR A 185 -14.62 3.13 -11.07
CA THR A 185 -13.33 3.36 -10.36
C THR A 185 -12.16 3.41 -11.34
N VAL A 186 -12.12 2.53 -12.35
CA VAL A 186 -11.08 2.52 -13.39
C VAL A 186 -11.12 3.79 -14.22
N LYS A 187 -12.29 4.25 -14.65
CA LYS A 187 -12.44 5.52 -15.42
C LYS A 187 -11.86 6.70 -14.63
N TYR A 188 -12.08 6.75 -13.32
CA TYR A 188 -11.46 7.77 -12.50
C TYR A 188 -9.93 7.60 -12.44
N ALA A 189 -9.42 6.40 -12.17
CA ALA A 189 -7.99 6.15 -12.09
C ALA A 189 -7.25 6.57 -13.37
N ILE A 190 -7.73 6.15 -14.55
CA ILE A 190 -7.09 6.50 -15.84
C ILE A 190 -7.30 7.95 -16.27
N SER A 191 -8.21 8.68 -15.63
CA SER A 191 -8.36 10.13 -15.87
C SER A 191 -7.28 10.96 -15.17
N ILE A 192 -6.57 10.39 -14.19
CA ILE A 192 -5.58 11.08 -13.36
C ILE A 192 -4.17 10.52 -13.48
N MET A 193 -4.01 9.34 -14.08
CA MET A 193 -2.71 8.72 -14.32
C MET A 193 -2.72 7.85 -15.58
N PRO A 194 -1.56 7.53 -16.19
CA PRO A 194 -1.47 6.63 -17.33
C PRO A 194 -2.05 5.24 -17.01
N ALA A 195 -2.81 4.66 -17.93
CA ALA A 195 -3.41 3.33 -17.77
C ALA A 195 -2.37 2.23 -17.48
N SER A 196 -1.14 2.40 -17.96
CA SER A 196 -0.03 1.48 -17.68
C SER A 196 0.38 1.38 -16.20
N LYS A 197 -0.05 2.34 -15.37
CA LYS A 197 0.16 2.33 -13.91
C LYS A 197 -1.00 1.68 -13.16
N VAL A 198 -2.14 1.42 -13.79
CA VAL A 198 -3.37 0.96 -13.13
C VAL A 198 -3.51 -0.55 -13.26
N TYR A 199 -3.63 -1.23 -12.13
CA TYR A 199 -3.80 -2.67 -12.00
C TYR A 199 -5.06 -2.98 -11.20
N LEU A 200 -5.78 -4.02 -11.61
CA LEU A 200 -7.01 -4.45 -10.93
C LEU A 200 -6.73 -5.75 -10.16
N GLY A 201 -7.15 -5.78 -8.89
CA GLY A 201 -7.35 -7.01 -8.14
C GLY A 201 -8.73 -7.59 -8.52
N LEU A 202 -8.76 -8.88 -8.82
CA LEU A 202 -9.97 -9.62 -9.22
C LEU A 202 -10.17 -10.81 -8.29
#